data_bbe8d895ef540c6ed305f83cd872abcb
#
_entry.id   bbe8d895ef540c6ed305f83cd872abcb
#
_cell.length_a   1.000
_cell.length_b   1.000
_cell.length_c   1.000
_cell.angle_alpha   90.00
_cell.angle_beta   90.00
_cell.angle_gamma   90.00
#
_symmetry.space_group_name_H-M   'P 1'
#
loop_
_entity.id
_entity.type
_entity.pdbx_description
1 polymer ?
#
loop_
_entity_poly.entity_id
_entity_poly.type
_entity_poly.pdbx_seq_one_letter_code
_entity_poly.pdbx_strand_id
1 'polypeptide(L)'
;MASRTSTLKFFSLLISSFAIVQMAMAGDPDILTDFVVPPNGRVDGNFFTYTGFRVLVGGAPPTAFKVLKASLAEFPALNGQSVSYAVLQFPSGTTNPPHTHPRSAELLFLVQGSLQVGFVDTKNNLFTQTLQVGDLFVFPKGLVHFQYNADSKKPALAISAFGSANAGHVSIPSTLFTTVIDDNVLAISFKTDVATIQKLKAGLAPKP
;
A
#
# COMPACT_ATOMS: atom_id res chain seq x y z
N MET A 1 40.54 -2.59 -38.75
CA MET A 1 39.75 -3.63 -38.04
C MET A 1 39.56 -3.38 -36.53
N ALA A 2 40.32 -2.51 -35.89
CA ALA A 2 40.26 -2.23 -34.44
C ALA A 2 39.01 -1.41 -33.98
N SER A 3 38.38 -0.65 -34.88
CA SER A 3 37.23 0.25 -34.52
C SER A 3 35.93 -0.48 -34.23
N ARG A 4 35.59 -1.57 -34.90
CA ARG A 4 34.32 -2.31 -34.71
C ARG A 4 34.24 -3.06 -33.38
N THR A 5 35.35 -3.64 -32.92
CA THR A 5 35.41 -4.37 -31.65
C THR A 5 35.31 -3.44 -30.44
N SER A 6 35.82 -2.22 -30.52
CA SER A 6 35.72 -1.21 -29.46
C SER A 6 34.28 -0.69 -29.30
N THR A 7 33.61 -0.44 -30.42
CA THR A 7 32.20 0.00 -30.43
C THR A 7 31.26 -1.06 -29.86
N LEU A 8 31.45 -2.34 -30.22
CA LEU A 8 30.66 -3.45 -29.70
C LEU A 8 30.84 -3.63 -28.18
N LYS A 9 32.07 -3.50 -27.67
CA LYS A 9 32.33 -3.56 -26.21
C LYS A 9 31.71 -2.39 -25.48
N PHE A 10 31.72 -1.19 -26.06
CA PHE A 10 31.08 -0.01 -25.46
C PHE A 10 29.58 -0.18 -25.40
N PHE A 11 28.91 -0.65 -26.45
CA PHE A 11 27.47 -0.94 -26.46
C PHE A 11 27.09 -2.06 -25.49
N SER A 12 27.88 -3.13 -25.39
CA SER A 12 27.68 -4.20 -24.44
C SER A 12 27.79 -3.71 -22.99
N LEU A 13 28.75 -2.84 -22.68
CA LEU A 13 28.91 -2.22 -21.35
C LEU A 13 27.72 -1.31 -21.01
N LEU A 14 27.25 -0.53 -21.99
CA LEU A 14 26.07 0.34 -21.82
C LEU A 14 24.80 -0.45 -21.55
N ILE A 15 24.56 -1.54 -22.32
CA ILE A 15 23.39 -2.41 -22.13
C ILE A 15 23.47 -3.12 -20.77
N SER A 16 24.64 -3.59 -20.36
CA SER A 16 24.85 -4.22 -19.06
C SER A 16 24.62 -3.23 -17.92
N SER A 17 25.09 -1.99 -18.03
CA SER A 17 24.85 -0.92 -17.04
C SER A 17 23.37 -0.55 -16.96
N PHE A 18 22.67 -0.48 -18.08
CA PHE A 18 21.21 -0.23 -18.12
C PHE A 18 20.41 -1.38 -17.48
N ALA A 19 20.80 -2.63 -17.72
CA ALA A 19 20.17 -3.80 -17.11
C ALA A 19 20.39 -3.83 -15.58
N ILE A 20 21.58 -3.47 -15.10
CA ILE A 20 21.87 -3.38 -13.66
C ILE A 20 21.06 -2.28 -13.00
N VAL A 21 20.92 -1.11 -13.63
CA VAL A 21 20.07 0.00 -13.10
C VAL A 21 18.59 -0.40 -13.05
N GLN A 22 18.09 -1.15 -14.03
CA GLN A 22 16.72 -1.64 -14.03
C GLN A 22 16.48 -2.69 -12.91
N MET A 23 17.46 -3.49 -12.56
CA MET A 23 17.35 -4.46 -11.46
C MET A 23 17.40 -3.80 -10.07
N ALA A 24 18.05 -2.63 -9.93
CA ALA A 24 18.13 -1.89 -8.67
C ALA A 24 16.85 -1.12 -8.30
N MET A 25 15.81 -1.07 -9.16
CA MET A 25 14.58 -0.32 -8.91
C MET A 25 13.43 -1.15 -8.30
N ALA A 26 13.72 -2.32 -7.76
CA ALA A 26 12.69 -3.25 -7.25
C ALA A 26 12.33 -3.07 -5.76
N GLY A 27 12.78 -2.01 -5.08
CA GLY A 27 12.53 -1.74 -3.66
C GLY A 27 12.88 -0.31 -3.31
N ASP A 28 12.99 -0.04 -1.99
CA ASP A 28 13.59 1.22 -1.52
C ASP A 28 15.08 1.22 -1.93
N PRO A 29 15.70 2.41 -2.11
CA PRO A 29 17.13 2.50 -2.40
C PRO A 29 17.98 1.82 -1.33
N ASP A 30 18.99 1.06 -1.77
CA ASP A 30 19.96 0.45 -0.85
C ASP A 30 20.71 1.52 -0.05
N ILE A 31 20.97 1.21 1.20
CA ILE A 31 21.78 2.04 2.12
C ILE A 31 23.21 1.51 2.16
N LEU A 32 24.18 2.40 2.42
CA LEU A 32 25.61 2.05 2.50
C LEU A 32 26.07 1.70 3.92
N THR A 33 25.15 1.59 4.86
CA THR A 33 25.34 1.28 6.28
C THR A 33 24.32 0.22 6.69
N ASP A 34 24.51 -0.41 7.86
CA ASP A 34 23.58 -1.43 8.36
C ASP A 34 22.18 -0.86 8.65
N PHE A 35 22.11 0.41 9.05
CA PHE A 35 20.87 1.15 9.32
C PHE A 35 21.11 2.65 9.25
N VAL A 36 20.03 3.42 9.09
CA VAL A 36 20.06 4.89 9.06
C VAL A 36 19.59 5.44 10.40
N VAL A 37 20.43 6.26 11.03
CA VAL A 37 20.09 6.95 12.29
C VAL A 37 19.62 8.35 12.01
N PRO A 38 18.47 8.79 12.59
CA PRO A 38 18.06 10.19 12.52
C PRO A 38 19.10 11.13 13.15
N PRO A 39 19.25 12.37 12.68
CA PRO A 39 20.11 13.34 13.32
C PRO A 39 19.82 13.44 14.82
N ASN A 40 20.85 13.36 15.65
CA ASN A 40 20.76 13.33 17.13
C ASN A 40 20.01 12.13 17.73
N GLY A 41 19.74 11.08 16.95
CA GLY A 41 19.12 9.85 17.42
C GLY A 41 20.08 9.03 18.27
N ARG A 42 19.59 8.50 19.41
CA ARG A 42 20.29 7.47 20.17
C ARG A 42 19.94 6.11 19.62
N VAL A 43 20.95 5.26 19.40
CA VAL A 43 20.77 3.89 18.92
C VAL A 43 20.92 2.93 20.09
N ASP A 44 19.80 2.28 20.44
CA ASP A 44 19.73 1.18 21.40
C ASP A 44 18.59 0.24 20.97
N GLY A 45 18.25 -0.76 21.75
CA GLY A 45 17.15 -1.69 21.46
C GLY A 45 15.78 -0.99 21.29
N ASN A 46 15.57 0.17 21.90
CA ASN A 46 14.31 0.91 21.76
C ASN A 46 14.18 1.55 20.37
N PHE A 47 15.31 1.99 19.78
CA PHE A 47 15.29 2.50 18.40
C PHE A 47 14.77 1.45 17.40
N PHE A 48 15.09 0.16 17.62
CA PHE A 48 14.65 -0.95 16.78
C PHE A 48 13.35 -1.61 17.24
N THR A 49 12.64 -1.02 18.22
CA THR A 49 11.41 -1.58 18.78
C THR A 49 10.23 -0.65 18.53
N TYR A 50 9.25 -1.11 17.72
CA TYR A 50 7.98 -0.42 17.55
C TYR A 50 6.94 -0.90 18.54
N THR A 51 6.43 -0.01 19.37
CA THR A 51 5.43 -0.34 20.41
C THR A 51 4.03 0.12 20.08
N GLY A 52 3.82 0.79 18.94
CA GLY A 52 2.53 1.39 18.56
C GLY A 52 1.38 0.38 18.39
N PHE A 53 1.70 -0.90 18.14
CA PHE A 53 0.67 -1.95 18.04
C PHE A 53 0.21 -2.50 19.41
N ARG A 54 0.82 -2.08 20.53
CA ARG A 54 0.36 -2.47 21.88
C ARG A 54 -1.08 -2.04 22.18
N VAL A 55 -1.58 -0.99 21.51
CA VAL A 55 -2.99 -0.55 21.59
C VAL A 55 -4.00 -1.61 21.16
N LEU A 56 -3.56 -2.65 20.45
CA LEU A 56 -4.39 -3.78 20.05
C LEU A 56 -4.64 -4.76 21.20
N VAL A 57 -3.74 -4.78 22.20
CA VAL A 57 -3.83 -5.71 23.32
C VAL A 57 -4.81 -5.15 24.35
N GLY A 58 -5.96 -5.80 24.49
CA GLY A 58 -7.03 -5.36 25.39
C GLY A 58 -7.78 -4.09 24.96
N GLY A 59 -7.47 -3.55 23.78
CA GLY A 59 -8.16 -2.38 23.23
C GLY A 59 -9.59 -2.72 22.76
N ALA A 60 -10.50 -1.76 22.86
CA ALA A 60 -11.84 -1.91 22.30
C ALA A 60 -11.76 -2.00 20.75
N PRO A 61 -12.56 -2.86 20.11
CA PRO A 61 -12.67 -2.90 18.66
C PRO A 61 -13.10 -1.53 18.10
N PRO A 62 -12.58 -1.11 16.94
CA PRO A 62 -13.03 0.13 16.32
C PRO A 62 -14.46 -0.01 15.82
N THR A 63 -15.17 1.12 15.69
CA THR A 63 -16.54 1.18 15.14
C THR A 63 -16.59 1.33 13.62
N ALA A 64 -15.43 1.68 13.00
CA ALA A 64 -15.27 1.80 11.56
C ALA A 64 -13.96 1.09 11.15
N PHE A 65 -13.79 0.82 9.85
CA PHE A 65 -12.52 0.32 9.34
C PHE A 65 -11.35 1.18 9.80
N LYS A 66 -10.31 0.54 10.33
CA LYS A 66 -9.13 1.22 10.87
C LYS A 66 -7.85 0.53 10.47
N VAL A 67 -6.86 1.32 10.10
CA VAL A 67 -5.49 0.86 9.83
C VAL A 67 -4.54 1.45 10.86
N LEU A 68 -3.72 0.59 11.47
CA LEU A 68 -2.56 0.99 12.26
C LEU A 68 -1.31 0.67 11.45
N LYS A 69 -0.41 1.64 11.32
CA LYS A 69 0.79 1.51 10.48
C LYS A 69 2.05 1.46 11.33
N ALA A 70 3.03 0.68 10.85
CA ALA A 70 4.42 0.76 11.21
C ALA A 70 5.20 0.94 9.91
N SER A 71 5.22 2.16 9.40
CA SER A 71 5.95 2.59 8.22
C SER A 71 7.08 3.55 8.61
N LEU A 72 7.84 4.03 7.67
CA LEU A 72 8.95 4.97 7.94
C LEU A 72 8.56 6.16 8.83
N ALA A 73 7.33 6.67 8.68
CA ALA A 73 6.85 7.82 9.45
C ALA A 73 6.63 7.49 10.94
N GLU A 74 6.11 6.30 11.24
CA GLU A 74 5.82 5.84 12.60
C GLU A 74 7.01 5.11 13.23
N PHE A 75 7.89 4.52 12.41
CA PHE A 75 9.01 3.69 12.83
C PHE A 75 10.28 4.01 12.03
N PRO A 76 11.05 5.04 12.42
CA PRO A 76 12.21 5.52 11.66
C PRO A 76 13.31 4.48 11.42
N ALA A 77 13.42 3.43 12.25
CA ALA A 77 14.37 2.34 12.05
C ALA A 77 14.13 1.56 10.74
N LEU A 78 12.98 1.71 10.11
CA LEU A 78 12.68 1.11 8.81
C LEU A 78 13.33 1.83 7.62
N ASN A 79 13.99 2.97 7.84
CA ASN A 79 14.65 3.71 6.77
C ASN A 79 15.69 2.84 6.05
N GLY A 80 15.51 2.60 4.76
CA GLY A 80 16.38 1.76 3.93
C GLY A 80 16.21 0.26 4.14
N GLN A 81 15.25 -0.20 4.95
CA GLN A 81 15.05 -1.63 5.23
C GLN A 81 14.05 -2.31 4.29
N SER A 82 13.45 -1.57 3.35
CA SER A 82 12.50 -2.07 2.34
C SER A 82 11.37 -2.93 2.92
N VAL A 83 10.91 -2.60 4.12
CA VAL A 83 9.80 -3.29 4.79
C VAL A 83 8.95 -2.33 5.60
N SER A 84 7.66 -2.57 5.64
CA SER A 84 6.71 -1.95 6.59
C SER A 84 5.53 -2.88 6.85
N TYR A 85 4.78 -2.58 7.91
CA TYR A 85 3.64 -3.37 8.35
C TYR A 85 2.40 -2.49 8.55
N ALA A 86 1.23 -3.08 8.34
CA ALA A 86 -0.04 -2.50 8.76
C ALA A 86 -0.90 -3.58 9.43
N VAL A 87 -1.67 -3.17 10.44
CA VAL A 87 -2.74 -3.98 11.02
C VAL A 87 -4.06 -3.38 10.59
N LEU A 88 -4.89 -4.18 9.93
CA LEU A 88 -6.17 -3.81 9.38
C LEU A 88 -7.29 -4.40 10.23
N GLN A 89 -8.11 -3.53 10.81
CA GLN A 89 -9.24 -3.89 11.67
C GLN A 89 -10.54 -3.60 10.92
N PHE A 90 -11.32 -4.66 10.65
CA PHE A 90 -12.58 -4.59 9.92
C PHE A 90 -13.74 -4.94 10.85
N PRO A 91 -14.46 -3.97 11.44
CA PRO A 91 -15.78 -4.23 11.97
C PRO A 91 -16.68 -4.91 10.94
N SER A 92 -17.75 -5.55 11.39
CA SER A 92 -18.72 -6.19 10.50
C SER A 92 -19.27 -5.23 9.45
N GLY A 93 -19.34 -5.68 8.19
CA GLY A 93 -19.88 -4.90 7.08
C GLY A 93 -18.99 -3.73 6.62
N THR A 94 -17.71 -3.67 7.03
CA THR A 94 -16.81 -2.56 6.65
C THR A 94 -15.82 -2.96 5.56
N THR A 95 -15.36 -1.95 4.82
CA THR A 95 -14.43 -2.12 3.70
C THR A 95 -13.20 -1.21 3.84
N ASN A 96 -12.06 -1.70 3.38
CA ASN A 96 -10.99 -0.86 2.86
C ASN A 96 -11.29 -0.62 1.39
N PRO A 97 -11.68 0.60 0.99
CA PRO A 97 -12.17 0.86 -0.35
C PRO A 97 -11.09 0.63 -1.42
N PRO A 98 -11.47 0.57 -2.71
CA PRO A 98 -10.49 0.44 -3.78
C PRO A 98 -9.36 1.44 -3.67
N HIS A 99 -8.13 0.94 -3.64
CA HIS A 99 -6.90 1.72 -3.44
C HIS A 99 -5.71 1.05 -4.11
N THR A 100 -4.57 1.73 -4.13
CA THR A 100 -3.31 1.18 -4.64
C THR A 100 -2.12 1.60 -3.77
N HIS A 101 -1.09 0.76 -3.75
CA HIS A 101 0.22 1.04 -3.18
C HIS A 101 1.24 1.26 -4.31
N PRO A 102 1.57 2.51 -4.66
CA PRO A 102 2.38 2.78 -5.86
C PRO A 102 3.83 2.31 -5.75
N ARG A 103 4.36 2.15 -4.51
CA ARG A 103 5.76 1.81 -4.29
C ARG A 103 6.01 0.37 -3.85
N SER A 104 4.95 -0.41 -3.55
CA SER A 104 5.09 -1.77 -3.03
C SER A 104 3.95 -2.69 -3.45
N ALA A 105 4.24 -3.99 -3.51
CA ALA A 105 3.22 -5.02 -3.35
C ALA A 105 2.78 -5.07 -1.87
N GLU A 106 1.58 -5.63 -1.64
CA GLU A 106 1.07 -5.94 -0.30
C GLU A 106 0.91 -7.45 -0.16
N LEU A 107 1.40 -8.01 0.94
CA LEU A 107 1.14 -9.39 1.34
C LEU A 107 0.27 -9.37 2.59
N LEU A 108 -0.99 -9.75 2.44
CA LEU A 108 -1.98 -9.77 3.51
C LEU A 108 -2.08 -11.17 4.12
N PHE A 109 -2.09 -11.24 5.45
CA PHE A 109 -2.32 -12.45 6.24
C PHE A 109 -3.59 -12.27 7.09
N LEU A 110 -4.59 -13.14 6.93
CA LEU A 110 -5.82 -13.08 7.72
C LEU A 110 -5.64 -13.77 9.07
N VAL A 111 -5.77 -13.00 10.15
CA VAL A 111 -5.57 -13.46 11.55
C VAL A 111 -6.89 -13.87 12.19
N GLN A 112 -7.99 -13.18 11.87
CA GLN A 112 -9.29 -13.43 12.47
C GLN A 112 -10.42 -13.12 11.51
N GLY A 113 -11.50 -13.89 11.57
CA GLY A 113 -12.73 -13.69 10.80
C GLY A 113 -12.64 -14.26 9.38
N SER A 114 -13.38 -13.66 8.46
CA SER A 114 -13.35 -13.95 7.03
C SER A 114 -13.27 -12.63 6.27
N LEU A 115 -12.55 -12.59 5.16
CA LEU A 115 -12.33 -11.35 4.42
C LEU A 115 -12.41 -11.61 2.92
N GLN A 116 -13.32 -10.93 2.25
CA GLN A 116 -13.33 -10.88 0.79
C GLN A 116 -12.27 -9.90 0.31
N VAL A 117 -11.41 -10.34 -0.60
CA VAL A 117 -10.32 -9.55 -1.17
C VAL A 117 -10.35 -9.62 -2.67
N GLY A 118 -9.79 -8.63 -3.35
CA GLY A 118 -9.65 -8.68 -4.79
C GLY A 118 -8.78 -7.56 -5.35
N PHE A 119 -8.23 -7.79 -6.53
CA PHE A 119 -7.53 -6.78 -7.32
C PHE A 119 -7.90 -6.87 -8.80
N VAL A 120 -7.67 -5.77 -9.52
CA VAL A 120 -7.90 -5.66 -10.97
C VAL A 120 -6.56 -5.49 -11.67
N ASP A 121 -6.31 -6.30 -12.70
CA ASP A 121 -5.09 -6.20 -13.51
C ASP A 121 -5.20 -5.11 -14.61
N THR A 122 -4.13 -4.90 -15.35
CA THR A 122 -4.06 -3.92 -16.45
C THR A 122 -4.90 -4.28 -17.68
N LYS A 123 -5.47 -5.49 -17.73
CA LYS A 123 -6.41 -5.96 -18.74
C LYS A 123 -7.87 -5.92 -18.28
N ASN A 124 -8.11 -5.31 -17.10
CA ASN A 124 -9.40 -5.25 -16.42
C ASN A 124 -9.96 -6.63 -15.99
N ASN A 125 -9.11 -7.62 -15.79
CA ASN A 125 -9.52 -8.86 -15.16
C ASN A 125 -9.58 -8.68 -13.65
N LEU A 126 -10.70 -9.08 -13.04
CA LEU A 126 -10.89 -9.08 -11.60
C LEU A 126 -10.50 -10.45 -11.03
N PHE A 127 -9.61 -10.46 -10.03
CA PHE A 127 -9.22 -11.63 -9.25
C PHE A 127 -9.71 -11.45 -7.82
N THR A 128 -10.57 -12.34 -7.34
CA THR A 128 -11.16 -12.28 -6.00
C THR A 128 -11.01 -13.59 -5.25
N GLN A 129 -10.99 -13.50 -3.92
CA GLN A 129 -11.05 -14.65 -3.02
C GLN A 129 -11.76 -14.26 -1.72
N THR A 130 -12.39 -15.24 -1.06
CA THR A 130 -12.83 -15.10 0.33
C THR A 130 -11.85 -15.87 1.21
N LEU A 131 -11.05 -15.12 1.97
CA LEU A 131 -10.03 -15.66 2.84
C LEU A 131 -10.60 -16.18 4.14
N GLN A 132 -9.97 -17.23 4.66
CA GLN A 132 -10.17 -17.80 5.98
C GLN A 132 -8.92 -17.55 6.84
N VAL A 133 -9.07 -17.70 8.15
CA VAL A 133 -7.95 -17.56 9.09
C VAL A 133 -6.79 -18.49 8.69
N GLY A 134 -5.60 -17.91 8.57
CA GLY A 134 -4.39 -18.59 8.12
C GLY A 134 -4.04 -18.38 6.65
N ASP A 135 -4.97 -17.84 5.84
CA ASP A 135 -4.69 -17.56 4.43
C ASP A 135 -3.80 -16.34 4.23
N LEU A 136 -2.97 -16.41 3.19
CA LEU A 136 -2.19 -15.31 2.66
C LEU A 136 -2.71 -14.92 1.28
N PHE A 137 -2.77 -13.63 0.99
CA PHE A 137 -3.13 -13.12 -0.33
C PHE A 137 -2.16 -12.00 -0.75
N VAL A 138 -1.68 -12.04 -2.00
CA VAL A 138 -0.80 -11.02 -2.54
C VAL A 138 -1.57 -10.05 -3.43
N PHE A 139 -1.39 -8.75 -3.18
CA PHE A 139 -1.81 -7.69 -4.10
C PHE A 139 -0.57 -7.20 -4.85
N PRO A 140 -0.52 -7.36 -6.19
CA PRO A 140 0.62 -6.93 -6.98
C PRO A 140 0.83 -5.42 -6.89
N LYS A 141 2.09 -4.98 -6.98
CA LYS A 141 2.47 -3.57 -6.88
C LYS A 141 1.70 -2.69 -7.86
N GLY A 142 1.11 -1.61 -7.33
CA GLY A 142 0.45 -0.58 -8.12
C GLY A 142 -0.96 -0.94 -8.62
N LEU A 143 -1.41 -2.18 -8.51
CA LEU A 143 -2.75 -2.56 -8.96
C LEU A 143 -3.81 -2.10 -7.95
N VAL A 144 -4.98 -1.70 -8.49
CA VAL A 144 -6.13 -1.34 -7.67
C VAL A 144 -6.70 -2.59 -7.02
N HIS A 145 -6.86 -2.54 -5.71
CA HIS A 145 -7.34 -3.66 -4.89
C HIS A 145 -8.22 -3.17 -3.73
N PHE A 146 -8.93 -4.11 -3.12
CA PHE A 146 -9.84 -3.84 -2.02
C PHE A 146 -9.89 -5.01 -1.04
N GLN A 147 -10.33 -4.72 0.20
CA GLN A 147 -10.69 -5.73 1.19
C GLN A 147 -12.06 -5.39 1.78
N TYR A 148 -12.89 -6.40 2.01
CA TYR A 148 -14.25 -6.23 2.50
C TYR A 148 -14.62 -7.32 3.50
N ASN A 149 -15.01 -6.93 4.70
CA ASN A 149 -15.63 -7.84 5.67
C ASN A 149 -17.13 -7.93 5.38
N ALA A 150 -17.54 -8.97 4.66
CA ALA A 150 -18.95 -9.20 4.31
C ALA A 150 -19.77 -9.80 5.47
N ASP A 151 -19.12 -10.28 6.55
CA ASP A 151 -19.83 -10.80 7.71
C ASP A 151 -20.57 -9.66 8.45
N SER A 152 -21.86 -9.83 8.64
CA SER A 152 -22.71 -8.81 9.29
C SER A 152 -22.61 -8.80 10.82
N LYS A 153 -21.89 -9.76 11.43
CA LYS A 153 -21.86 -9.96 12.88
C LYS A 153 -20.46 -10.04 13.46
N LYS A 154 -19.49 -10.52 12.68
CA LYS A 154 -18.15 -10.80 13.18
C LYS A 154 -17.13 -9.84 12.57
N PRO A 155 -16.21 -9.30 13.38
CA PRO A 155 -15.10 -8.52 12.86
C PRO A 155 -14.07 -9.42 12.18
N ALA A 156 -13.23 -8.82 11.32
CA ALA A 156 -12.03 -9.44 10.77
C ALA A 156 -10.79 -8.62 11.12
N LEU A 157 -9.66 -9.31 11.27
CA LEU A 157 -8.36 -8.75 11.54
C LEU A 157 -7.34 -9.33 10.57
N ALA A 158 -6.62 -8.47 9.89
CA ALA A 158 -5.53 -8.87 9.00
C ALA A 158 -4.24 -8.09 9.30
N ILE A 159 -3.12 -8.67 8.92
CA ILE A 159 -1.81 -8.03 8.95
C ILE A 159 -1.31 -7.96 7.53
N SER A 160 -0.84 -6.79 7.10
CA SER A 160 -0.23 -6.59 5.79
C SER A 160 1.24 -6.24 5.92
N ALA A 161 2.08 -6.91 5.11
CA ALA A 161 3.49 -6.62 4.94
C ALA A 161 3.71 -5.97 3.57
N PHE A 162 4.63 -5.02 3.51
CA PHE A 162 4.97 -4.29 2.29
C PHE A 162 6.48 -4.35 2.04
N GLY A 163 6.89 -4.51 0.78
CA GLY A 163 8.28 -4.48 0.35
C GLY A 163 8.81 -3.05 0.15
N SER A 164 8.47 -2.14 1.05
CA SER A 164 8.93 -0.75 1.13
C SER A 164 8.68 -0.20 2.51
N ALA A 165 9.59 0.61 3.04
CA ALA A 165 9.37 1.34 4.29
C ALA A 165 8.24 2.38 4.16
N ASN A 166 7.89 2.77 2.91
CA ASN A 166 6.80 3.68 2.61
C ASN A 166 6.09 3.25 1.31
N ALA A 167 5.20 2.27 1.39
CA ALA A 167 4.45 1.73 0.25
C ALA A 167 3.60 2.80 -0.50
N GLY A 168 3.24 3.87 0.18
CA GLY A 168 2.23 4.82 -0.29
C GLY A 168 0.81 4.24 -0.17
N HIS A 169 -0.17 5.12 -0.25
CA HIS A 169 -1.58 4.74 -0.26
C HIS A 169 -2.38 5.76 -1.07
N VAL A 170 -3.05 5.30 -2.12
CA VAL A 170 -3.91 6.12 -2.97
C VAL A 170 -5.31 5.52 -2.93
N SER A 171 -6.19 6.05 -2.09
CA SER A 171 -7.60 5.66 -2.07
C SER A 171 -8.29 6.23 -3.30
N ILE A 172 -8.84 5.38 -4.16
CA ILE A 172 -9.48 5.81 -5.40
C ILE A 172 -10.67 6.75 -5.12
N PRO A 173 -11.62 6.43 -4.22
CA PRO A 173 -12.72 7.34 -3.90
C PRO A 173 -12.23 8.68 -3.36
N SER A 174 -11.33 8.68 -2.37
CA SER A 174 -10.84 9.92 -1.77
C SER A 174 -10.05 10.75 -2.78
N THR A 175 -9.15 10.14 -3.55
CA THR A 175 -8.32 10.85 -4.53
C THR A 175 -9.17 11.53 -5.59
N LEU A 176 -10.26 10.91 -6.02
CA LEU A 176 -11.12 11.46 -7.07
C LEU A 176 -12.13 12.49 -6.54
N PHE A 177 -12.69 12.27 -5.36
CA PHE A 177 -13.87 13.02 -4.89
C PHE A 177 -13.64 13.93 -3.69
N THR A 178 -12.48 13.84 -2.99
CA THR A 178 -12.15 14.77 -1.89
C THR A 178 -11.05 15.77 -2.22
N THR A 179 -10.60 15.77 -3.48
CA THR A 179 -9.64 16.74 -4.00
C THR A 179 -10.35 17.83 -4.82
N VAL A 180 -9.58 18.80 -5.30
CA VAL A 180 -10.10 19.92 -6.10
C VAL A 180 -10.19 19.62 -7.60
N ILE A 181 -10.25 18.35 -8.01
CA ILE A 181 -10.51 18.00 -9.41
C ILE A 181 -11.85 18.61 -9.82
N ASP A 182 -11.86 19.30 -10.97
CA ASP A 182 -13.04 19.98 -11.51
C ASP A 182 -14.20 18.99 -11.74
N ASP A 183 -15.42 19.43 -11.40
CA ASP A 183 -16.61 18.59 -11.46
C ASP A 183 -16.95 18.18 -12.91
N ASN A 184 -16.69 19.04 -13.89
CA ASN A 184 -16.93 18.71 -15.30
C ASN A 184 -15.94 17.68 -15.81
N VAL A 185 -14.67 17.75 -15.38
CA VAL A 185 -13.65 16.73 -15.71
C VAL A 185 -14.11 15.36 -15.20
N LEU A 186 -14.60 15.28 -13.98
CA LEU A 186 -15.10 14.03 -13.41
C LEU A 186 -16.40 13.57 -14.10
N ALA A 187 -17.35 14.49 -14.34
CA ALA A 187 -18.62 14.16 -15.00
C ALA A 187 -18.40 13.57 -16.39
N ILE A 188 -17.53 14.18 -17.20
CA ILE A 188 -17.16 13.67 -18.54
C ILE A 188 -16.46 12.31 -18.42
N SER A 189 -15.51 12.18 -17.50
CA SER A 189 -14.72 10.95 -17.31
C SER A 189 -15.58 9.75 -16.89
N PHE A 190 -16.57 9.99 -16.02
CA PHE A 190 -17.49 8.96 -15.52
C PHE A 190 -18.78 8.84 -16.37
N LYS A 191 -18.91 9.62 -17.47
CA LYS A 191 -20.09 9.65 -18.35
C LYS A 191 -21.37 9.90 -17.56
N THR A 192 -21.34 10.89 -16.66
CA THR A 192 -22.44 11.28 -15.77
C THR A 192 -22.60 12.80 -15.76
N ASP A 193 -23.44 13.32 -14.89
CA ASP A 193 -23.69 14.75 -14.69
C ASP A 193 -22.96 15.32 -13.47
N VAL A 194 -22.81 16.65 -13.45
CA VAL A 194 -22.13 17.38 -12.37
C VAL A 194 -22.84 17.19 -11.02
N ALA A 195 -24.18 17.11 -11.00
CA ALA A 195 -24.93 16.95 -9.76
C ALA A 195 -24.62 15.60 -9.08
N THR A 196 -24.43 14.54 -9.86
CA THR A 196 -24.00 13.23 -9.38
C THR A 196 -22.59 13.30 -8.78
N ILE A 197 -21.65 13.97 -9.45
CA ILE A 197 -20.29 14.19 -8.92
C ILE A 197 -20.32 14.94 -7.60
N GLN A 198 -21.11 16.01 -7.48
CA GLN A 198 -21.24 16.79 -6.26
C GLN A 198 -21.83 15.98 -5.11
N LYS A 199 -22.78 15.08 -5.36
CA LYS A 199 -23.29 14.13 -4.36
C LYS A 199 -22.21 13.18 -3.85
N LEU A 200 -21.38 12.65 -4.76
CA LEU A 200 -20.25 11.77 -4.37
C LEU A 200 -19.22 12.54 -3.51
N LYS A 201 -18.86 13.77 -3.91
CA LYS A 201 -17.97 14.64 -3.14
C LYS A 201 -18.55 14.92 -1.75
N ALA A 202 -19.83 15.28 -1.66
CA ALA A 202 -20.48 15.54 -0.38
C ALA A 202 -20.55 14.29 0.53
N GLY A 203 -20.78 13.10 -0.05
CA GLY A 203 -20.82 11.84 0.70
C GLY A 203 -19.46 11.39 1.25
N LEU A 204 -18.35 11.83 0.63
CA LEU A 204 -16.99 11.48 1.01
C LEU A 204 -16.31 12.59 1.83
N ALA A 205 -16.91 13.76 1.96
CA ALA A 205 -16.39 14.85 2.78
C ALA A 205 -16.24 14.39 4.24
N PRO A 206 -15.19 14.83 4.96
CA PRO A 206 -15.09 14.60 6.39
C PRO A 206 -16.35 15.07 7.10
N LYS A 207 -16.96 14.20 7.90
CA LYS A 207 -18.08 14.61 8.76
C LYS A 207 -17.51 15.46 9.89
N PRO A 208 -18.17 16.60 10.24
CA PRO A 208 -17.75 17.46 11.33
C PRO A 208 -17.75 16.74 12.68
#